data_976f0ebae87bc7cff3e770242703d96e
#
_entry.id   976f0ebae87bc7cff3e770242703d96e
#
_cell.length_a   1.000
_cell.length_b   1.000
_cell.length_c   1.000
_cell.angle_alpha   90.00
_cell.angle_beta   90.00
_cell.angle_gamma   90.00
#
_symmetry.space_group_name_H-M   'P 1'
#
loop_
_entity.id
_entity.type
_entity.pdbx_description
1 polymer ?
#
loop_
_entity_poly.entity_id
_entity_poly.type
_entity_poly.pdbx_seq_one_letter_code
_entity_poly.pdbx_strand_id
1 'polypeptide(L)'
;MFQDSDFEEACRELQNPNINEAGYEFFTESSHDGCVARIYRQYNETSGLYKYKVYGTLADVDPEICSEVYMDLEYRRQWDTYVHELYEKEEDGKKLVYWNVNFPFPMSNRDYIYLRELREMESFEGNKIWAVMAKSVPCTSVPEKKGVIRVDDYLQSCVLSTDGKVGSKGEISKFYCNALQLHST
;
A
#
# COMPACT_ATOMS: atom_id res chain seq x y z
N MET A 1 -13.30 6.35 9.15
CA MET A 1 -12.19 6.74 10.04
C MET A 1 -11.55 5.44 10.48
N PHE A 2 -10.23 5.38 10.54
CA PHE A 2 -9.52 4.21 11.04
C PHE A 2 -9.59 4.15 12.57
N GLN A 3 -9.61 2.94 13.11
CA GLN A 3 -9.56 2.71 14.55
C GLN A 3 -8.10 2.49 14.99
N ASP A 4 -7.82 2.66 16.27
CA ASP A 4 -6.47 2.39 16.82
C ASP A 4 -6.08 0.93 16.61
N SER A 5 -7.05 0.01 16.77
CA SER A 5 -6.87 -1.42 16.52
C SER A 5 -6.39 -1.76 15.11
N ASP A 6 -6.78 -0.97 14.09
CA ASP A 6 -6.36 -1.20 12.70
C ASP A 6 -4.83 -0.98 12.57
N PHE A 7 -4.33 0.08 13.20
CA PHE A 7 -2.90 0.40 13.23
C PHE A 7 -2.11 -0.59 14.08
N GLU A 8 -2.64 -0.98 15.23
CA GLU A 8 -2.00 -1.98 16.11
C GLU A 8 -1.86 -3.34 15.41
N GLU A 9 -2.89 -3.77 14.68
CA GLU A 9 -2.87 -5.00 13.90
C GLU A 9 -1.80 -4.94 12.81
N ALA A 10 -1.74 -3.87 12.05
CA ALA A 10 -0.72 -3.67 11.02
C ALA A 10 0.70 -3.67 11.59
N CYS A 11 0.93 -3.00 12.73
CA CYS A 11 2.23 -3.01 13.41
C CYS A 11 2.62 -4.41 13.92
N ARG A 12 1.64 -5.16 14.43
CA ARG A 12 1.86 -6.54 14.90
C ARG A 12 2.26 -7.46 13.75
N GLU A 13 1.66 -7.30 12.60
CA GLU A 13 1.97 -8.07 11.39
C GLU A 13 3.42 -7.87 10.94
N LEU A 14 3.95 -6.64 10.97
CA LEU A 14 5.35 -6.38 10.66
C LEU A 14 6.30 -7.07 11.65
N GLN A 15 5.95 -7.10 12.93
CA GLN A 15 6.80 -7.69 13.97
C GLN A 15 6.75 -9.21 14.00
N ASN A 16 5.60 -9.78 13.69
CA ASN A 16 5.36 -11.23 13.69
C ASN A 16 4.53 -11.65 12.47
N PRO A 17 5.16 -11.74 11.29
CA PRO A 17 4.49 -12.07 10.04
C PRO A 17 3.74 -13.40 10.08
N ASN A 18 2.43 -13.35 9.87
CA ASN A 18 1.58 -14.55 9.77
C ASN A 18 1.32 -14.88 8.29
N ILE A 19 2.32 -15.42 7.61
CA ILE A 19 2.24 -15.75 6.18
C ILE A 19 1.60 -17.12 5.98
N ASN A 20 2.17 -18.15 6.60
CA ASN A 20 1.78 -19.55 6.34
C ASN A 20 0.41 -19.89 6.92
N GLU A 21 0.13 -19.50 8.17
CA GLU A 21 -1.14 -19.79 8.84
C GLU A 21 -2.29 -19.02 8.18
N ALA A 22 -2.01 -17.81 7.67
CA ALA A 22 -2.98 -17.02 6.92
C ALA A 22 -3.20 -17.50 5.48
N GLY A 23 -2.50 -18.55 5.03
CA GLY A 23 -2.67 -19.15 3.70
C GLY A 23 -2.07 -18.33 2.55
N TYR A 24 -1.07 -17.50 2.82
CA TYR A 24 -0.31 -16.83 1.77
C TYR A 24 0.78 -17.73 1.20
N GLU A 25 0.92 -17.76 -0.11
CA GLU A 25 2.00 -18.43 -0.83
C GLU A 25 3.06 -17.44 -1.30
N PHE A 26 4.32 -17.86 -1.30
CA PHE A 26 5.39 -17.06 -1.90
C PHE A 26 5.13 -16.89 -3.40
N PHE A 27 5.21 -15.65 -3.88
CA PHE A 27 4.98 -15.33 -5.29
C PHE A 27 6.28 -14.98 -6.01
N THR A 28 7.05 -14.01 -5.49
CA THR A 28 8.31 -13.58 -6.10
C THR A 28 9.16 -12.78 -5.12
N GLU A 29 10.43 -12.62 -5.45
CA GLU A 29 11.37 -11.75 -4.75
C GLU A 29 12.05 -10.82 -5.76
N SER A 30 12.23 -9.57 -5.40
CA SER A 30 13.04 -8.60 -6.12
C SER A 30 14.15 -8.10 -5.22
N SER A 31 15.36 -8.00 -5.76
CA SER A 31 16.52 -7.47 -5.03
C SER A 31 17.32 -6.55 -5.94
N HIS A 32 17.55 -5.32 -5.48
CA HIS A 32 18.31 -4.31 -6.21
C HIS A 32 18.95 -3.33 -5.23
N ASP A 33 20.24 -3.03 -5.40
CA ASP A 33 21.00 -2.03 -4.63
C ASP A 33 20.80 -2.11 -3.10
N GLY A 34 20.85 -3.32 -2.55
CA GLY A 34 20.67 -3.56 -1.12
C GLY A 34 19.21 -3.51 -0.62
N CYS A 35 18.28 -3.23 -1.52
CA CYS A 35 16.85 -3.33 -1.25
C CYS A 35 16.34 -4.72 -1.60
N VAL A 36 15.52 -5.30 -0.74
CA VAL A 36 14.90 -6.62 -0.98
C VAL A 36 13.40 -6.50 -0.74
N ALA A 37 12.60 -7.05 -1.64
CA ALA A 37 11.15 -7.14 -1.47
C ALA A 37 10.69 -8.56 -1.76
N ARG A 38 10.10 -9.22 -0.77
CA ARG A 38 9.46 -10.54 -0.88
C ARG A 38 7.97 -10.38 -0.95
N ILE A 39 7.36 -10.96 -1.97
CA ILE A 39 5.96 -10.81 -2.27
C ILE A 39 5.27 -12.14 -2.07
N TYR A 40 4.22 -12.12 -1.31
CA TYR A 40 3.32 -13.24 -1.05
C TYR A 40 1.93 -12.89 -1.54
N ARG A 41 1.16 -13.89 -1.94
CA ARG A 41 -0.20 -13.72 -2.41
C ARG A 41 -1.13 -14.79 -1.83
N GLN A 42 -2.39 -14.45 -1.73
CA GLN A 42 -3.47 -15.34 -1.35
C GLN A 42 -4.64 -15.16 -2.31
N TYR A 43 -5.10 -16.24 -2.94
CA TYR A 43 -6.28 -16.20 -3.79
C TYR A 43 -7.55 -16.13 -2.96
N ASN A 44 -8.45 -15.24 -3.34
CA ASN A 44 -9.79 -15.14 -2.74
C ASN A 44 -10.82 -15.71 -3.72
N GLU A 45 -11.35 -16.89 -3.42
CA GLU A 45 -12.30 -17.60 -4.29
C GLU A 45 -13.61 -16.81 -4.49
N THR A 46 -14.03 -16.04 -3.50
CA THR A 46 -15.28 -15.27 -3.56
C THR A 46 -15.19 -14.11 -4.55
N SER A 47 -14.08 -13.38 -4.55
CA SER A 47 -13.89 -12.23 -5.44
C SER A 47 -13.17 -12.58 -6.75
N GLY A 48 -12.50 -13.74 -6.83
CA GLY A 48 -11.62 -14.10 -7.93
C GLY A 48 -10.32 -13.28 -7.97
N LEU A 49 -9.96 -12.59 -6.90
CA LEU A 49 -8.82 -11.67 -6.82
C LEU A 49 -7.75 -12.20 -5.87
N TYR A 50 -6.55 -11.63 -5.98
CA TYR A 50 -5.48 -11.91 -5.04
C TYR A 50 -5.34 -10.80 -4.00
N LYS A 51 -5.08 -11.21 -2.76
CA LYS A 51 -4.51 -10.37 -1.70
C LYS A 51 -2.99 -10.52 -1.75
N TYR A 52 -2.28 -9.46 -1.45
CA TYR A 52 -0.83 -9.45 -1.46
C TYR A 52 -0.26 -8.96 -0.14
N LYS A 53 0.86 -9.55 0.26
CA LYS A 53 1.73 -9.06 1.32
C LYS A 53 3.14 -8.90 0.77
N VAL A 54 3.76 -7.77 1.06
CA VAL A 54 5.14 -7.47 0.64
C VAL A 54 5.93 -7.18 1.90
N TYR A 55 6.97 -7.94 2.14
CA TYR A 55 7.96 -7.67 3.20
C TYR A 55 9.27 -7.29 2.57
N GLY A 56 9.86 -6.22 3.04
CA GLY A 56 11.10 -5.73 2.44
C GLY A 56 12.01 -5.01 3.41
N THR A 57 13.20 -4.78 2.91
CA THR A 57 14.22 -3.92 3.54
C THR A 57 14.73 -2.93 2.50
N LEU A 58 14.92 -1.71 2.94
CA LEU A 58 15.51 -0.64 2.14
C LEU A 58 16.82 -0.26 2.84
N ALA A 59 17.95 -0.57 2.21
CA ALA A 59 19.25 -0.20 2.74
C ALA A 59 19.42 1.32 2.72
N ASP A 60 20.03 1.85 3.76
CA ASP A 60 20.42 3.26 3.86
C ASP A 60 19.29 4.29 3.69
N VAL A 61 18.04 3.89 3.91
CA VAL A 61 16.88 4.79 3.84
C VAL A 61 16.15 4.78 5.19
N ASP A 62 16.05 5.94 5.80
CA ASP A 62 15.35 6.14 7.07
C ASP A 62 13.84 5.87 6.91
N PRO A 63 13.19 5.13 7.85
CA PRO A 63 11.76 4.81 7.75
C PRO A 63 10.85 6.04 7.80
N GLU A 64 11.23 7.12 8.47
CA GLU A 64 10.50 8.37 8.47
C GLU A 64 10.47 8.97 7.06
N ILE A 65 11.64 9.08 6.42
CA ILE A 65 11.76 9.56 5.04
C ILE A 65 10.95 8.66 4.07
N CYS A 66 11.02 7.33 4.24
CA CYS A 66 10.20 6.41 3.46
C CYS A 66 8.70 6.73 3.60
N SER A 67 8.24 7.00 4.82
CA SER A 67 6.82 7.30 5.07
C SER A 67 6.39 8.63 4.46
N GLU A 68 7.25 9.66 4.51
CA GLU A 68 7.02 10.95 3.88
C GLU A 68 6.93 10.81 2.36
N VAL A 69 7.88 10.11 1.73
CA VAL A 69 7.86 9.82 0.29
C VAL A 69 6.61 9.05 -0.11
N TYR A 70 6.18 8.08 0.71
CA TYR A 70 4.96 7.33 0.45
C TYR A 70 3.71 8.23 0.50
N MET A 71 3.69 9.22 1.36
CA MET A 71 2.59 10.18 1.51
C MET A 71 2.64 11.30 0.48
N ASP A 72 3.77 11.56 -0.18
CA ASP A 72 3.93 12.65 -1.15
C ASP A 72 3.40 12.26 -2.54
N LEU A 73 2.20 12.74 -2.88
CA LEU A 73 1.57 12.49 -4.19
C LEU A 73 2.25 13.25 -5.32
N GLU A 74 2.80 14.44 -5.06
CA GLU A 74 3.51 15.24 -6.06
C GLU A 74 4.80 14.52 -6.48
N TYR A 75 5.55 14.03 -5.49
CA TYR A 75 6.75 13.24 -5.76
C TYR A 75 6.39 11.94 -6.48
N ARG A 76 5.31 11.26 -6.05
CA ARG A 76 4.86 10.00 -6.68
C ARG A 76 4.57 10.18 -8.17
N ARG A 77 3.99 11.29 -8.60
CA ARG A 77 3.72 11.57 -10.02
C ARG A 77 4.99 11.69 -10.88
N GLN A 78 6.15 11.94 -10.27
CA GLN A 78 7.40 12.09 -11.00
C GLN A 78 8.05 10.75 -11.38
N TRP A 79 7.84 9.72 -10.58
CA TRP A 79 8.49 8.42 -10.79
C TRP A 79 7.54 7.28 -11.11
N ASP A 80 6.27 7.34 -10.67
CA ASP A 80 5.29 6.27 -10.92
C ASP A 80 4.66 6.44 -12.30
N THR A 81 5.23 5.77 -13.29
CA THR A 81 4.80 5.82 -14.70
C THR A 81 3.42 5.23 -14.97
N TYR A 82 2.86 4.51 -14.00
CA TYR A 82 1.50 3.97 -14.09
C TYR A 82 0.43 4.96 -13.67
N VAL A 83 0.80 6.05 -13.04
CA VAL A 83 -0.14 7.10 -12.67
C VAL A 83 -0.69 7.78 -13.92
N HIS A 84 -2.00 7.67 -14.14
CA HIS A 84 -2.72 8.44 -15.14
C HIS A 84 -3.22 9.76 -14.56
N GLU A 85 -3.86 9.71 -13.39
CA GLU A 85 -4.28 10.86 -12.61
C GLU A 85 -4.06 10.56 -11.12
N LEU A 86 -3.57 11.55 -10.38
CA LEU A 86 -3.38 11.42 -8.93
C LEU A 86 -3.51 12.81 -8.28
N TYR A 87 -4.47 12.98 -7.38
CA TYR A 87 -4.67 14.25 -6.68
C TYR A 87 -5.43 14.06 -5.36
N GLU A 88 -5.30 15.04 -4.49
CA GLU A 88 -6.16 15.13 -3.29
C GLU A 88 -7.41 15.93 -3.58
N LYS A 89 -8.50 15.55 -2.96
CA LYS A 89 -9.80 16.23 -3.00
C LYS A 89 -10.38 16.30 -1.60
N GLU A 90 -10.95 17.45 -1.28
CA GLU A 90 -11.70 17.61 -0.03
C GLU A 90 -13.19 17.36 -0.29
N GLU A 91 -13.80 16.51 0.53
CA GLU A 91 -15.23 16.23 0.55
C GLU A 91 -15.66 15.98 2.00
N ASP A 92 -16.68 16.71 2.45
CA ASP A 92 -17.21 16.65 3.82
C ASP A 92 -16.12 16.80 4.93
N GLY A 93 -15.17 17.70 4.72
CA GLY A 93 -14.06 17.97 5.65
C GLY A 93 -13.02 16.84 5.72
N LYS A 94 -13.05 15.89 4.78
CA LYS A 94 -12.07 14.81 4.65
C LYS A 94 -11.24 15.00 3.40
N LYS A 95 -9.93 14.75 3.53
CA LYS A 95 -9.02 14.69 2.38
C LYS A 95 -9.08 13.29 1.78
N LEU A 96 -9.61 13.18 0.59
CA LEU A 96 -9.66 11.97 -0.22
C LEU A 96 -8.52 11.98 -1.22
N VAL A 97 -8.00 10.81 -1.56
CA VAL A 97 -7.08 10.64 -2.68
C VAL A 97 -7.85 10.01 -3.83
N TYR A 98 -7.83 10.66 -5.00
CA TYR A 98 -8.19 10.04 -6.26
C TYR A 98 -6.94 9.54 -6.97
N TRP A 99 -6.94 8.29 -7.38
CA TRP A 99 -5.82 7.67 -8.08
C TRP A 99 -6.34 6.82 -9.24
N ASN A 100 -6.00 7.21 -10.46
CA ASN A 100 -6.27 6.47 -11.69
C ASN A 100 -4.98 5.87 -12.21
N VAL A 101 -4.98 4.56 -12.45
CA VAL A 101 -3.81 3.77 -12.80
C VAL A 101 -3.95 3.23 -14.23
N ASN A 102 -2.92 3.44 -15.03
CA ASN A 102 -2.81 2.84 -16.34
C ASN A 102 -2.57 1.33 -16.24
N PHE A 103 -3.37 0.57 -16.99
CA PHE A 103 -3.16 -0.86 -17.16
C PHE A 103 -2.82 -1.15 -18.64
N PRO A 104 -1.95 -2.15 -18.90
CA PRO A 104 -1.60 -2.49 -20.28
C PRO A 104 -2.81 -3.00 -21.06
N PHE A 105 -2.92 -2.59 -22.33
CA PHE A 105 -3.95 -3.10 -23.23
C PHE A 105 -3.88 -4.64 -23.30
N PRO A 106 -5.04 -5.37 -23.30
CA PRO A 106 -6.40 -4.87 -23.46
C PRO A 106 -7.16 -4.55 -22.16
N MET A 107 -6.49 -4.46 -21.01
CA MET A 107 -7.14 -4.21 -19.73
C MET A 107 -7.56 -2.74 -19.59
N SER A 108 -8.73 -2.51 -19.00
CA SER A 108 -9.17 -1.18 -18.64
C SER A 108 -8.34 -0.61 -17.50
N ASN A 109 -8.16 0.71 -17.48
CA ASN A 109 -7.61 1.41 -16.32
C ASN A 109 -8.47 1.17 -15.06
N ARG A 110 -7.88 1.35 -13.89
CA ARG A 110 -8.56 1.31 -12.59
C ARG A 110 -8.45 2.65 -11.93
N ASP A 111 -9.52 3.05 -11.26
CA ASP A 111 -9.44 4.21 -10.38
C ASP A 111 -9.88 3.86 -8.95
N TYR A 112 -9.31 4.61 -8.03
CA TYR A 112 -9.47 4.43 -6.59
C TYR A 112 -9.82 5.77 -5.96
N ILE A 113 -10.75 5.76 -5.00
CA ILE A 113 -11.01 6.88 -4.12
C ILE A 113 -10.90 6.36 -2.70
N TYR A 114 -9.96 6.93 -1.95
CA TYR A 114 -9.68 6.43 -0.61
C TYR A 114 -9.26 7.52 0.36
N LEU A 115 -9.52 7.27 1.63
CA LEU A 115 -8.90 7.96 2.74
C LEU A 115 -7.57 7.30 3.04
N ARG A 116 -6.60 8.11 3.49
CA ARG A 116 -5.35 7.60 4.05
C ARG A 116 -4.99 8.37 5.31
N GLU A 117 -4.31 7.69 6.21
CA GLU A 117 -3.87 8.25 7.48
C GLU A 117 -2.51 7.66 7.82
N LEU A 118 -1.54 8.53 8.18
CA LEU A 118 -0.24 8.16 8.70
C LEU A 118 -0.24 8.38 10.20
N ARG A 119 0.24 7.39 10.96
CA ARG A 119 0.50 7.51 12.40
C ARG A 119 1.90 7.04 12.73
N GLU A 120 2.52 7.77 13.66
CA GLU A 120 3.71 7.32 14.37
C GLU A 120 3.23 6.44 15.54
N MET A 121 3.74 5.23 15.58
CA MET A 121 3.44 4.21 16.58
C MET A 121 4.73 3.82 17.29
N GLU A 122 4.61 3.07 18.38
CA GLU A 122 5.76 2.53 19.12
C GLU A 122 5.67 1.00 19.15
N SER A 123 6.79 0.33 18.88
CA SER A 123 6.88 -1.12 19.00
C SER A 123 7.01 -1.54 20.46
N PHE A 124 6.81 -2.85 20.74
CA PHE A 124 7.06 -3.42 22.07
C PHE A 124 8.52 -3.27 22.53
N GLU A 125 9.44 -3.06 21.61
CA GLU A 125 10.87 -2.85 21.88
C GLU A 125 11.25 -1.36 22.00
N GLY A 126 10.25 -0.45 21.94
CA GLY A 126 10.47 0.99 22.01
C GLY A 126 10.97 1.64 20.72
N ASN A 127 10.99 0.91 19.59
CA ASN A 127 11.33 1.47 18.29
C ASN A 127 10.12 2.20 17.69
N LYS A 128 10.36 3.31 17.02
CA LYS A 128 9.33 4.00 16.24
C LYS A 128 8.89 3.19 15.03
N ILE A 129 7.59 3.25 14.77
CA ILE A 129 6.95 2.64 13.60
C ILE A 129 6.09 3.70 12.93
N TRP A 130 6.22 3.83 11.62
CA TRP A 130 5.35 4.65 10.79
C TRP A 130 4.35 3.75 10.08
N ALA A 131 3.07 3.92 10.40
CA ALA A 131 2.00 3.10 9.84
C ALA A 131 1.04 3.97 9.02
N VAL A 132 0.91 3.63 7.74
CA VAL A 132 -0.05 4.26 6.83
C VAL A 132 -1.17 3.27 6.54
N MET A 133 -2.40 3.71 6.80
CA MET A 133 -3.61 2.99 6.41
C MET A 133 -4.29 3.71 5.27
N ALA A 134 -4.82 2.97 4.29
CA ALA A 134 -5.61 3.50 3.20
C ALA A 134 -6.85 2.62 2.96
N LYS A 135 -8.03 3.24 2.79
CA LYS A 135 -9.29 2.52 2.61
C LYS A 135 -10.21 3.28 1.66
N SER A 136 -10.82 2.54 0.73
CA SER A 136 -11.88 3.09 -0.14
C SER A 136 -13.00 3.70 0.66
N VAL A 137 -13.55 4.78 0.14
CA VAL A 137 -14.73 5.44 0.68
C VAL A 137 -15.67 5.83 -0.45
N PRO A 138 -16.99 5.82 -0.21
CA PRO A 138 -17.93 6.40 -1.14
C PRO A 138 -17.62 7.89 -1.38
N CYS A 139 -17.68 8.31 -2.63
CA CYS A 139 -17.48 9.71 -3.03
C CYS A 139 -18.45 10.04 -4.17
N THR A 140 -19.30 11.01 -3.95
CA THR A 140 -20.31 11.41 -4.94
C THR A 140 -19.81 12.49 -5.90
N SER A 141 -18.78 13.22 -5.50
CA SER A 141 -18.24 14.34 -6.27
C SER A 141 -17.24 13.92 -7.36
N VAL A 142 -16.88 12.62 -7.42
CA VAL A 142 -16.04 12.05 -8.48
C VAL A 142 -16.78 10.88 -9.13
N PRO A 143 -17.55 11.13 -10.20
CA PRO A 143 -18.31 10.09 -10.88
C PRO A 143 -17.39 9.07 -11.55
N GLU A 144 -17.91 7.85 -11.75
CA GLU A 144 -17.24 6.83 -12.53
C GLU A 144 -17.01 7.29 -13.97
N LYS A 145 -15.85 6.94 -14.51
CA LYS A 145 -15.45 7.26 -15.89
C LYS A 145 -15.69 6.07 -16.81
N LYS A 146 -16.28 6.32 -17.99
CA LYS A 146 -16.47 5.26 -18.98
C LYS A 146 -15.12 4.63 -19.37
N GLY A 147 -15.04 3.30 -19.31
CA GLY A 147 -13.84 2.54 -19.64
C GLY A 147 -12.78 2.48 -18.54
N VAL A 148 -13.08 3.00 -17.35
CA VAL A 148 -12.26 2.87 -16.16
C VAL A 148 -13.06 2.07 -15.13
N ILE A 149 -12.42 1.12 -14.47
CA ILE A 149 -13.06 0.28 -13.43
C ILE A 149 -12.82 0.95 -12.08
N ARG A 150 -13.91 1.38 -11.41
CA ARG A 150 -13.83 1.86 -10.04
C ARG A 150 -13.55 0.69 -9.09
N VAL A 151 -12.49 0.81 -8.29
CA VAL A 151 -12.18 -0.14 -7.22
C VAL A 151 -12.71 0.45 -5.90
N ASP A 152 -13.81 -0.09 -5.43
CA ASP A 152 -14.54 0.36 -4.24
C ASP A 152 -14.25 -0.50 -3.00
N ASP A 153 -13.54 -1.61 -3.16
CA ASP A 153 -13.06 -2.48 -2.07
C ASP A 153 -11.53 -2.47 -2.01
N TYR A 154 -10.97 -1.29 -1.66
CA TYR A 154 -9.54 -1.11 -1.49
C TYR A 154 -9.19 -0.93 -0.02
N LEU A 155 -8.31 -1.76 0.49
CA LEU A 155 -7.72 -1.65 1.82
C LEU A 155 -6.22 -1.89 1.69
N GLN A 156 -5.42 -1.01 2.25
CA GLN A 156 -3.97 -1.14 2.28
C GLN A 156 -3.42 -0.69 3.63
N SER A 157 -2.43 -1.41 4.14
CA SER A 157 -1.51 -0.94 5.16
C SER A 157 -0.10 -0.84 4.59
N CYS A 158 0.67 0.14 5.04
CA CYS A 158 2.10 0.24 4.82
C CYS A 158 2.75 0.57 6.16
N VAL A 159 3.59 -0.34 6.65
CA VAL A 159 4.21 -0.21 7.97
C VAL A 159 5.72 -0.23 7.80
N LEU A 160 6.38 0.76 8.36
CA LEU A 160 7.82 0.99 8.24
C LEU A 160 8.45 1.12 9.62
N SER A 161 9.59 0.50 9.82
CA SER A 161 10.39 0.60 11.06
C SER A 161 11.87 0.53 10.71
N THR A 162 12.73 0.89 11.67
CA THR A 162 14.18 0.71 11.50
C THR A 162 14.53 -0.77 11.30
N ASP A 163 15.55 -1.04 10.49
CA ASP A 163 16.16 -2.36 10.35
C ASP A 163 17.18 -2.66 11.47
N GLY A 164 17.32 -1.74 12.43
CA GLY A 164 18.33 -1.80 13.50
C GLY A 164 19.69 -1.23 13.09
N LYS A 165 19.78 -0.64 11.90
CA LYS A 165 20.95 0.04 11.33
C LYS A 165 20.53 1.41 10.80
N VAL A 166 21.01 1.79 9.63
CA VAL A 166 20.64 3.06 8.97
C VAL A 166 19.42 2.90 8.05
N GLY A 167 19.09 1.67 7.68
CA GLY A 167 18.01 1.35 6.76
C GLY A 167 16.66 1.15 7.44
N SER A 168 15.66 0.85 6.62
CA SER A 168 14.30 0.52 7.05
C SER A 168 13.90 -0.88 6.65
N LYS A 169 12.99 -1.46 7.43
CA LYS A 169 12.21 -2.65 7.09
C LYS A 169 10.74 -2.28 7.04
N GLY A 170 10.01 -2.90 6.17
CA GLY A 170 8.61 -2.59 6.03
C GLY A 170 7.76 -3.76 5.56
N GLU A 171 6.48 -3.61 5.78
CA GLU A 171 5.42 -4.49 5.28
C GLU A 171 4.37 -3.64 4.58
N ILE A 172 3.96 -4.10 3.41
CA ILE A 172 2.80 -3.56 2.71
C ILE A 172 1.81 -4.69 2.50
N SER A 173 0.65 -4.58 3.12
CA SER A 173 -0.50 -5.45 2.85
C SER A 173 -1.48 -4.72 1.95
N LYS A 174 -1.88 -5.37 0.86
CA LYS A 174 -2.84 -4.82 -0.09
C LYS A 174 -3.95 -5.84 -0.36
N PHE A 175 -5.17 -5.43 -0.10
CA PHE A 175 -6.35 -6.22 -0.39
C PHE A 175 -6.94 -5.81 -1.74
N TYR A 176 -7.20 -6.80 -2.58
CA TYR A 176 -7.88 -6.73 -3.88
C TYR A 176 -7.16 -5.90 -4.96
N CYS A 177 -6.28 -6.57 -5.67
CA CYS A 177 -5.79 -6.06 -6.95
C CYS A 177 -5.77 -7.20 -7.98
N ASN A 178 -6.47 -7.03 -9.08
CA ASN A 178 -6.22 -7.82 -10.28
C ASN A 178 -4.90 -7.34 -10.88
N ALA A 179 -3.89 -8.18 -10.80
CA ALA A 179 -2.55 -7.98 -11.28
C ALA A 179 -1.76 -6.87 -10.58
N LEU A 180 -0.90 -7.28 -9.68
CA LEU A 180 0.27 -6.51 -9.31
C LEU A 180 1.12 -6.32 -10.56
N GLN A 181 1.18 -5.09 -11.04
CA GLN A 181 2.30 -4.68 -11.86
C GLN A 181 3.52 -4.47 -10.96
N LEU A 182 4.05 -5.58 -10.46
CA LEU A 182 5.40 -5.64 -9.97
C LEU A 182 6.24 -5.99 -11.20
N HIS A 183 6.47 -4.98 -12.03
CA HIS A 183 7.50 -5.11 -13.03
C HIS A 183 8.83 -4.88 -12.34
N SER A 184 9.59 -5.96 -12.24
CA SER A 184 11.04 -5.88 -12.16
C SER A 184 11.53 -5.02 -13.32
N THR A 185 11.98 -3.81 -13.03
CA THR A 185 12.92 -3.07 -13.90
C THR A 185 14.29 -3.67 -13.74
#